data_e21033e8177e8ac51af75c7125aac418
#
_entry.id   e21033e8177e8ac51af75c7125aac418
#
_cell.length_a   1.000
_cell.length_b   1.000
_cell.length_c   1.000
_cell.angle_alpha   90.00
_cell.angle_beta   90.00
_cell.angle_gamma   90.00
#
_symmetry.space_group_name_H-M   'P 1'
#
loop_
_entity.id
_entity.type
_entity.pdbx_description
1 polymer ?
#
loop_
_entity_poly.entity_id
_entity_poly.type
_entity_poly.pdbx_seq_one_letter_code
_entity_poly.pdbx_strand_id
1 'polypeptide(L)'
;GSVKKHWGILHGFKPEKIRYSWGFYTSHSTGFFIKRNSAKKNGPYNTKYKFHADYDYFYRMIVKHKLKGIGTKKTELFGIFRRGGFSSKLNFFEHFGEEIRIRLDNGQNKLLIALIIIFKSLKNINKFFK
;
A
#
# COMPACT_ATOMS: atom_id res chain seq x y z
N GLY A 1 10.09 -5.73 7.90
CA GLY A 1 11.45 -6.09 7.48
C GLY A 1 11.85 -5.43 6.17
N SER A 2 13.14 -5.34 5.93
CA SER A 2 13.66 -4.79 4.67
C SER A 2 13.48 -5.78 3.52
N VAL A 3 13.17 -5.28 2.31
CA VAL A 3 12.92 -6.10 1.12
C VAL A 3 13.74 -5.58 -0.05
N LYS A 4 14.49 -6.47 -0.68
CA LYS A 4 15.27 -6.16 -1.88
C LYS A 4 14.35 -6.15 -3.11
N LYS A 5 14.42 -5.09 -3.89
CA LYS A 5 13.81 -4.94 -5.22
C LYS A 5 14.89 -4.75 -6.28
N HIS A 6 14.52 -4.84 -7.55
CA HIS A 6 15.45 -4.65 -8.66
C HIS A 6 16.15 -3.28 -8.71
N TRP A 7 15.57 -2.26 -8.10
CA TRP A 7 16.10 -0.89 -8.04
C TRP A 7 16.70 -0.51 -6.68
N GLY A 8 16.62 -1.40 -5.66
CA GLY A 8 17.18 -1.12 -4.34
C GLY A 8 16.50 -1.85 -3.20
N ILE A 9 16.77 -1.42 -1.99
CA ILE A 9 16.22 -2.00 -0.77
C ILE A 9 15.19 -1.06 -0.16
N LEU A 10 13.95 -1.55 -0.02
CA LEU A 10 12.91 -0.90 0.77
C LEU A 10 13.15 -1.21 2.25
N HIS A 11 13.17 -0.19 3.08
CA HIS A 11 13.34 -0.34 4.52
C HIS A 11 12.60 0.76 5.28
N GLY A 12 12.50 0.56 6.59
CA GLY A 12 11.85 1.51 7.50
C GLY A 12 10.33 1.39 7.53
N PHE A 13 9.75 2.20 8.39
CA PHE A 13 8.30 2.29 8.57
C PHE A 13 7.90 3.77 8.53
N LYS A 14 7.11 4.16 7.53
CA LYS A 14 6.66 5.53 7.28
C LYS A 14 5.13 5.54 7.16
N PRO A 15 4.41 5.35 8.27
CA PRO A 15 2.96 5.14 8.27
C PRO A 15 2.17 6.33 7.70
N GLU A 16 2.67 7.56 7.86
CA GLU A 16 2.04 8.77 7.34
C GLU A 16 1.86 8.75 5.82
N LYS A 17 2.75 8.06 5.10
CA LYS A 17 2.70 7.99 3.64
C LYS A 17 1.48 7.28 3.08
N ILE A 18 0.84 6.40 3.85
CA ILE A 18 -0.32 5.65 3.38
C ILE A 18 -1.48 6.56 2.99
N ARG A 19 -1.59 7.74 3.59
CA ARG A 19 -2.66 8.71 3.31
C ARG A 19 -2.47 9.44 1.98
N TYR A 20 -1.24 9.60 1.51
CA TYR A 20 -0.90 10.50 0.41
C TYR A 20 -0.37 9.77 -0.82
N SER A 21 0.34 8.68 -0.63
CA SER A 21 1.00 7.98 -1.72
C SER A 21 0.57 6.53 -1.85
N TRP A 22 0.74 6.04 -3.05
CA TRP A 22 0.82 4.61 -3.27
C TRP A 22 2.11 4.08 -2.69
N GLY A 23 2.01 2.86 -2.38
CA GLY A 23 3.16 2.08 -2.15
C GLY A 23 3.64 2.28 -0.74
N PHE A 24 4.75 1.96 -0.52
CA PHE A 24 5.36 1.36 0.62
C PHE A 24 5.57 2.37 1.76
N TYR A 25 4.52 2.56 2.49
CA TYR A 25 4.44 3.14 3.82
C TYR A 25 5.07 2.22 4.87
N THR A 26 5.09 0.92 4.59
CA THR A 26 5.93 -0.10 5.22
C THR A 26 6.94 -0.58 4.20
N SER A 27 7.73 -1.62 4.46
CA SER A 27 8.62 -2.16 3.45
C SER A 27 7.85 -2.77 2.27
N HIS A 28 7.33 -3.93 2.40
CA HIS A 28 6.49 -4.65 1.43
C HIS A 28 5.76 -5.75 2.18
N SER A 29 4.63 -6.23 1.65
CA SER A 29 3.92 -7.36 2.26
C SER A 29 4.84 -8.57 2.51
N THR A 30 5.79 -8.83 1.63
CA THR A 30 6.81 -9.89 1.80
C THR A 30 7.67 -9.75 3.07
N GLY A 31 7.93 -8.52 3.50
CA GLY A 31 8.74 -8.23 4.70
C GLY A 31 7.92 -7.73 5.88
N PHE A 32 6.61 -7.97 5.87
CA PHE A 32 5.71 -7.50 6.91
C PHE A 32 5.46 -8.59 7.95
N PHE A 33 5.62 -8.22 9.21
CA PHE A 33 5.31 -9.06 10.37
C PHE A 33 4.36 -8.32 11.30
N ILE A 34 3.38 -9.02 11.84
CA ILE A 34 2.39 -8.44 12.73
C ILE A 34 2.23 -9.32 13.97
N LYS A 35 2.10 -8.69 15.13
CA LYS A 35 1.75 -9.40 16.38
C LYS A 35 0.34 -9.97 16.27
N ARG A 36 0.12 -11.19 16.78
CA ARG A 36 -1.16 -11.90 16.73
C ARG A 36 -2.34 -11.06 17.24
N ASN A 37 -2.17 -10.36 18.34
CA ASN A 37 -3.23 -9.51 18.92
C ASN A 37 -3.53 -8.30 18.02
N SER A 38 -2.53 -7.72 17.38
CA SER A 38 -2.72 -6.65 16.40
C SER A 38 -3.43 -7.15 15.16
N ALA A 39 -3.11 -8.35 14.70
CA ALA A 39 -3.80 -8.99 13.57
C ALA A 39 -5.28 -9.26 13.89
N LYS A 40 -5.58 -9.79 15.09
CA LYS A 40 -6.97 -10.00 15.55
C LYS A 40 -7.74 -8.68 15.60
N LYS A 41 -7.14 -7.61 16.12
CA LYS A 41 -7.76 -6.28 16.18
C LYS A 41 -8.03 -5.71 14.79
N ASN A 42 -7.13 -5.93 13.82
CA ASN A 42 -7.27 -5.43 12.45
C ASN A 42 -8.30 -6.23 11.63
N GLY A 43 -8.54 -7.48 12.01
CA GLY A 43 -9.40 -8.41 11.28
C GLY A 43 -8.73 -9.00 10.04
N PRO A 44 -9.44 -9.84 9.27
CA PRO A 44 -8.91 -10.48 8.07
C PRO A 44 -8.71 -9.51 6.91
N TYR A 45 -8.06 -10.00 5.87
CA TYR A 45 -8.05 -9.32 4.56
C TYR A 45 -9.46 -9.21 4.00
N ASN A 46 -9.76 -8.05 3.40
CA ASN A 46 -11.04 -7.83 2.76
C ASN A 46 -11.01 -8.39 1.32
N THR A 47 -11.73 -9.49 1.10
CA THR A 47 -11.79 -10.18 -0.19
C THR A 47 -12.55 -9.42 -1.28
N LYS A 48 -13.23 -8.32 -0.94
CA LYS A 48 -13.85 -7.39 -1.90
C LYS A 48 -12.81 -6.77 -2.85
N TYR A 49 -11.56 -6.64 -2.39
CA TYR A 49 -10.47 -6.06 -3.17
C TYR A 49 -9.62 -7.15 -3.79
N LYS A 50 -9.54 -7.15 -5.13
CA LYS A 50 -8.80 -8.18 -5.88
C LYS A 50 -7.30 -7.91 -5.92
N PHE A 51 -6.91 -6.65 -5.98
CA PHE A 51 -5.53 -6.25 -6.29
C PHE A 51 -4.83 -5.58 -5.13
N HIS A 52 -5.58 -4.90 -4.28
CA HIS A 52 -5.06 -4.07 -3.19
C HIS A 52 -5.59 -4.47 -1.81
N ALA A 53 -5.94 -5.73 -1.60
CA ALA A 53 -6.37 -6.21 -0.29
C ALA A 53 -5.30 -5.98 0.80
N ASP A 54 -4.02 -6.03 0.44
CA ASP A 54 -2.91 -5.67 1.32
C ASP A 54 -2.91 -4.17 1.66
N TYR A 55 -3.21 -3.31 0.68
CA TYR A 55 -3.32 -1.88 0.91
C TYR A 55 -4.47 -1.54 1.86
N ASP A 56 -5.67 -2.13 1.68
CA ASP A 56 -6.79 -2.00 2.62
C ASP A 56 -6.41 -2.46 4.02
N TYR A 57 -5.76 -3.62 4.12
CA TYR A 57 -5.32 -4.18 5.38
C TYR A 57 -4.39 -3.23 6.14
N PHE A 58 -3.39 -2.66 5.45
CA PHE A 58 -2.48 -1.69 6.03
C PHE A 58 -3.15 -0.35 6.33
N TYR A 59 -4.09 0.08 5.48
CA TYR A 59 -4.83 1.32 5.71
C TYR A 59 -5.64 1.24 7.01
N ARG A 60 -6.39 0.15 7.21
CA ARG A 60 -7.12 -0.09 8.46
C ARG A 60 -6.18 -0.15 9.65
N MET A 61 -5.10 -0.88 9.55
CA MET A 61 -4.10 -1.04 10.60
C MET A 61 -3.51 0.30 11.05
N ILE A 62 -3.11 1.13 10.11
CA ILE A 62 -2.38 2.39 10.37
C ILE A 62 -3.34 3.54 10.66
N VAL A 63 -4.36 3.73 9.82
CA VAL A 63 -5.23 4.90 9.88
C VAL A 63 -6.40 4.69 10.85
N LYS A 64 -7.10 3.56 10.73
CA LYS A 64 -8.27 3.28 11.54
C LYS A 64 -7.90 2.83 12.96
N HIS A 65 -7.01 1.87 13.08
CA HIS A 65 -6.64 1.29 14.37
C HIS A 65 -5.42 1.94 15.02
N LYS A 66 -4.71 2.83 14.30
CA LYS A 66 -3.54 3.58 14.77
C LYS A 66 -2.47 2.66 15.41
N LEU A 67 -2.30 1.47 14.85
CA LEU A 67 -1.30 0.53 15.34
C LEU A 67 0.09 1.06 15.06
N LYS A 68 0.92 1.02 16.10
CA LYS A 68 2.32 1.43 16.00
C LYS A 68 3.15 0.28 15.42
N GLY A 69 4.16 0.64 14.64
CA GLY A 69 5.11 -0.32 14.08
C GLY A 69 6.53 0.23 14.10
N ILE A 70 7.46 -0.64 13.89
CA ILE A 70 8.88 -0.32 13.76
C ILE A 70 9.39 -0.82 12.42
N GLY A 71 10.33 -0.08 11.83
CA GLY A 71 11.08 -0.53 10.66
C GLY A 71 12.38 -1.19 11.08
N THR A 72 12.80 -2.17 10.31
CA THR A 72 14.12 -2.79 10.47
C THR A 72 15.20 -1.95 9.79
N LYS A 73 16.46 -2.21 10.13
CA LYS A 73 17.62 -1.59 9.47
C LYS A 73 17.69 -2.06 8.01
N LYS A 74 18.31 -1.26 7.15
CA LYS A 74 18.50 -1.59 5.73
C LYS A 74 19.27 -2.90 5.51
N THR A 75 20.16 -3.23 6.43
CA THR A 75 20.97 -4.45 6.41
C THR A 75 20.20 -5.71 6.79
N GLU A 76 19.08 -5.59 7.47
CA GLU A 76 18.24 -6.72 7.90
C GLU A 76 17.26 -7.12 6.78
N LEU A 77 17.74 -7.87 5.80
CA LEU A 77 16.98 -8.29 4.64
C LEU A 77 16.10 -9.50 4.96
N PHE A 78 14.78 -9.35 4.81
CA PHE A 78 13.78 -10.40 5.08
C PHE A 78 13.18 -11.04 3.83
N GLY A 79 13.38 -10.46 2.66
CA GLY A 79 12.86 -11.04 1.44
C GLY A 79 13.32 -10.34 0.17
N ILE A 80 13.12 -11.02 -0.93
CA ILE A 80 13.39 -10.51 -2.28
C ILE A 80 12.08 -10.49 -3.05
N PHE A 81 11.70 -9.32 -3.54
CA PHE A 81 10.52 -9.18 -4.39
C PHE A 81 10.87 -9.49 -5.85
N ARG A 82 10.26 -10.51 -6.39
CA ARG A 82 10.39 -10.88 -7.81
C ARG A 82 9.37 -10.15 -8.66
N ARG A 83 9.73 -9.84 -9.89
CA ARG A 83 8.82 -9.28 -10.91
C ARG A 83 7.99 -10.39 -11.56
N GLY A 84 6.90 -10.00 -12.25
CA GLY A 84 6.10 -10.91 -13.07
C GLY A 84 4.90 -11.51 -12.36
N GLY A 85 4.57 -11.05 -11.14
CA GLY A 85 3.35 -11.44 -10.45
C GLY A 85 2.08 -10.88 -11.12
N PHE A 86 0.92 -11.34 -10.67
CA PHE A 86 -0.39 -10.99 -11.19
C PHE A 86 -0.61 -9.48 -11.31
N SER A 87 -0.25 -8.72 -10.30
CA SER A 87 -0.40 -7.25 -10.28
C SER A 87 0.44 -6.51 -11.32
N SER A 88 1.48 -7.14 -11.89
CA SER A 88 2.26 -6.52 -12.97
C SER A 88 1.56 -6.51 -14.33
N LYS A 89 0.48 -7.28 -14.48
CA LYS A 89 -0.32 -7.40 -15.70
C LYS A 89 -1.53 -6.46 -15.74
N LEU A 90 -1.82 -5.80 -14.62
CA LEU A 90 -2.97 -4.92 -14.48
C LEU A 90 -2.72 -3.55 -15.11
N ASN A 91 -3.77 -2.99 -15.69
CA ASN A 91 -3.71 -1.63 -16.21
C ASN A 91 -3.76 -0.58 -15.06
N PHE A 92 -3.39 0.64 -15.41
CA PHE A 92 -3.36 1.74 -14.46
C PHE A 92 -4.72 2.04 -13.84
N PHE A 93 -5.79 1.95 -14.61
CA PHE A 93 -7.14 2.31 -14.18
C PHE A 93 -7.70 1.32 -13.16
N GLU A 94 -7.46 0.03 -13.37
CA GLU A 94 -7.87 -1.02 -12.41
C GLU A 94 -7.20 -0.82 -11.05
N HIS A 95 -5.87 -0.60 -11.07
CA HIS A 95 -5.12 -0.29 -9.86
C HIS A 95 -5.62 0.97 -9.17
N PHE A 96 -5.81 2.04 -9.95
CA PHE A 96 -6.18 3.33 -9.41
C PHE A 96 -7.62 3.34 -8.88
N GLY A 97 -8.55 2.74 -9.61
CA GLY A 97 -9.95 2.66 -9.19
C GLY A 97 -10.13 1.91 -7.87
N GLU A 98 -9.44 0.80 -7.70
CA GLU A 98 -9.53 0.03 -6.46
C GLU A 98 -8.90 0.78 -5.27
N GLU A 99 -7.78 1.48 -5.48
CA GLU A 99 -7.19 2.32 -4.43
C GLU A 99 -8.13 3.43 -3.98
N ILE A 100 -8.78 4.13 -4.91
CA ILE A 100 -9.75 5.19 -4.58
C ILE A 100 -10.91 4.62 -3.78
N ARG A 101 -11.44 3.45 -4.19
CA ARG A 101 -12.50 2.77 -3.46
C ARG A 101 -12.10 2.44 -2.03
N ILE A 102 -10.89 1.91 -1.83
CA ILE A 102 -10.36 1.62 -0.48
C ILE A 102 -10.31 2.87 0.38
N ARG A 103 -9.87 4.00 -0.17
CA ARG A 103 -9.80 5.27 0.53
C ARG A 103 -11.20 5.77 0.95
N LEU A 104 -12.17 5.69 0.05
CA LEU A 104 -13.57 6.07 0.31
C LEU A 104 -14.19 5.15 1.37
N ASP A 105 -14.07 3.85 1.22
CA ASP A 105 -14.64 2.85 2.13
C ASP A 105 -14.04 2.95 3.55
N ASN A 106 -12.80 3.42 3.65
CA ASN A 106 -12.13 3.68 4.93
C ASN A 106 -12.29 5.12 5.45
N GLY A 107 -13.17 5.93 4.85
CA GLY A 107 -13.54 7.25 5.35
C GLY A 107 -12.46 8.32 5.21
N GLN A 108 -11.56 8.22 4.25
CA GLN A 108 -10.59 9.28 4.00
C GLN A 108 -11.29 10.55 3.52
N ASN A 109 -10.76 11.70 3.90
CA ASN A 109 -11.30 13.00 3.51
C ASN A 109 -11.42 13.11 1.98
N LYS A 110 -12.63 13.42 1.50
CA LYS A 110 -12.98 13.44 0.08
C LYS A 110 -12.19 14.49 -0.71
N LEU A 111 -11.89 15.65 -0.09
CA LEU A 111 -11.06 16.68 -0.73
C LEU A 111 -9.64 16.17 -0.97
N LEU A 112 -9.07 15.49 0.02
CA LEU A 112 -7.74 14.89 -0.14
C LEU A 112 -7.74 13.80 -1.21
N ILE A 113 -8.81 13.00 -1.31
CA ILE A 113 -8.97 12.02 -2.39
C ILE A 113 -9.01 12.71 -3.75
N ALA A 114 -9.78 13.79 -3.89
CA ALA A 114 -9.85 14.56 -5.13
C ALA A 114 -8.47 15.11 -5.54
N LEU A 115 -7.71 15.66 -4.60
CA LEU A 115 -6.35 16.12 -4.87
C LEU A 115 -5.41 14.99 -5.30
N ILE A 116 -5.53 13.81 -4.68
CA ILE A 116 -4.77 12.62 -5.09
C ILE A 116 -5.15 12.19 -6.51
N ILE A 117 -6.44 12.22 -6.86
CA ILE A 117 -6.90 11.88 -8.21
C ILE A 117 -6.27 12.85 -9.23
N ILE A 118 -6.40 14.15 -9.00
CA ILE A 118 -5.85 15.18 -9.90
C ILE A 118 -4.35 14.98 -10.08
N PHE A 119 -3.60 14.91 -8.98
CA PHE A 119 -2.15 14.76 -9.03
C PHE A 119 -1.70 13.50 -9.78
N LYS A 120 -2.35 12.37 -9.51
CA LYS A 120 -2.00 11.10 -10.16
C LYS A 120 -2.41 11.05 -11.62
N SER A 121 -3.54 11.65 -11.99
CA SER A 121 -3.97 11.78 -13.38
C SER A 121 -2.98 12.62 -14.17
N LEU A 122 -2.59 13.78 -13.66
CA LEU A 122 -1.59 14.64 -14.30
C LEU A 122 -0.25 13.92 -14.47
N LYS A 123 0.23 13.25 -13.42
CA LYS A 123 1.49 12.49 -13.46
C LYS A 123 1.48 11.33 -14.47
N ASN A 124 0.31 10.77 -14.77
CA ASN A 124 0.16 9.61 -15.65
C ASN A 124 -0.63 9.95 -16.92
N ILE A 125 -0.69 11.22 -17.30
CA ILE A 125 -1.49 11.70 -18.44
C ILE A 125 -1.20 10.92 -19.72
N ASN A 126 0.05 10.55 -19.95
CA ASN A 126 0.47 9.75 -21.11
C ASN A 126 -0.15 8.33 -21.15
N LYS A 127 -0.75 7.86 -20.05
CA LYS A 127 -1.43 6.56 -20.00
C LYS A 127 -2.91 6.65 -20.37
N PHE A 128 -3.45 7.87 -20.47
CA PHE A 128 -4.82 8.11 -20.90
C PHE A 128 -4.94 8.17 -22.44
N PHE A 129 -3.81 8.38 -23.13
CA PHE A 129 -3.75 8.51 -24.59
C PHE A 129 -3.08 7.32 -25.27
N LYS A 130 -2.89 6.21 -24.56
CA LYS A 130 -2.44 4.93 -25.08
C LYS A 130 -3.58 3.91 -25.01
#